data_c4bdc657ea4e7295ec2d62557c467b7c
#
_entry.id   c4bdc657ea4e7295ec2d62557c467b7c
#
_cell.length_a   1.000
_cell.length_b   1.000
_cell.length_c   1.000
_cell.angle_alpha   90.00
_cell.angle_beta   90.00
_cell.angle_gamma   90.00
#
_symmetry.space_group_name_H-M   'P 1'
#
loop_
_entity.id
_entity.type
_entity.pdbx_description
1 polymer ?
#
loop_
_entity_poly.entity_id
_entity_poly.type
_entity_poly.pdbx_seq_one_letter_code
_entity_poly.pdbx_strand_id
1 'polypeptide(L)'
;RFKNKHDHRQSYKSKCVGTNIKVLDKAIQLPKLGAVKCRISKEVKGRILSATVSRNPSGKYFVALCCTDAEVAALPRTGSVIGIDMGIRDFAVSSDGIAYKNHKYLAKSEKKLAKLQRQLSRKAKGSRNRDKARLQIARLHEHISNQRKDMLHKLSAQLLKENDIICIEDLAPKNMVKNHKLAKSIQDASWSEFRRQLEYKAEWYGKKIVVIDRFFPSSQLCCNCHGIWSGTKDLSVRKWTCPVCGHTHDREIG
;
A
#
# COMPACT_ATOMS: atom_id res chain seq x y z
N ARG A 1 2.00 -19.19 17.16
CA ARG A 1 0.71 -19.28 17.86
C ARG A 1 -0.29 -19.98 16.95
N PHE A 2 -0.95 -21.03 17.45
CA PHE A 2 -2.00 -21.73 16.71
C PHE A 2 -3.25 -20.85 16.57
N LYS A 3 -3.91 -20.92 15.42
CA LYS A 3 -5.20 -20.25 15.22
C LYS A 3 -6.29 -20.94 16.02
N ASN A 4 -7.14 -20.14 16.64
CA ASN A 4 -8.24 -20.66 17.41
C ASN A 4 -9.57 -20.45 16.62
N LYS A 5 -10.61 -21.26 16.94
CA LYS A 5 -11.90 -21.20 16.24
C LYS A 5 -12.62 -19.83 16.36
N HIS A 6 -12.25 -19.03 17.34
CA HIS A 6 -12.79 -17.69 17.56
C HIS A 6 -12.06 -16.60 16.78
N ASP A 7 -10.90 -16.90 16.15
CA ASP A 7 -10.21 -15.95 15.30
C ASP A 7 -11.08 -15.64 14.08
N HIS A 8 -11.32 -14.35 13.84
CA HIS A 8 -12.15 -13.91 12.71
C HIS A 8 -11.39 -13.90 11.38
N ARG A 9 -10.07 -14.09 11.43
CA ARG A 9 -9.20 -14.26 10.27
C ARG A 9 -8.71 -15.70 10.24
N GLN A 10 -9.36 -16.52 9.44
CA GLN A 10 -9.00 -17.91 9.25
C GLN A 10 -8.35 -18.12 7.88
N SER A 11 -7.38 -19.01 7.80
CA SER A 11 -6.81 -19.43 6.52
C SER A 11 -6.18 -20.80 6.61
N TYR A 12 -6.20 -21.53 5.51
CA TYR A 12 -5.44 -22.74 5.32
C TYR A 12 -4.77 -22.74 3.94
N LYS A 13 -3.66 -23.48 3.80
CA LYS A 13 -2.92 -23.62 2.56
C LYS A 13 -2.90 -25.10 2.15
N SER A 14 -3.20 -25.37 0.89
CA SER A 14 -3.08 -26.69 0.25
C SER A 14 -2.02 -26.65 -0.83
N LYS A 15 -1.15 -27.65 -0.89
CA LYS A 15 -0.24 -27.86 -2.02
C LYS A 15 -1.02 -28.41 -3.23
N CYS A 16 -0.62 -28.03 -4.41
CA CYS A 16 -1.09 -28.64 -5.64
C CYS A 16 -0.27 -29.92 -5.90
N VAL A 17 -0.97 -31.05 -5.94
CA VAL A 17 -0.38 -32.34 -6.29
C VAL A 17 -1.18 -32.88 -7.46
N GLY A 18 -0.53 -33.07 -8.59
CA GLY A 18 -1.21 -33.43 -9.83
C GLY A 18 -2.26 -32.38 -10.22
N THR A 19 -3.52 -32.77 -10.29
CA THR A 19 -4.63 -31.92 -10.76
C THR A 19 -5.64 -31.59 -9.66
N ASN A 20 -5.26 -31.70 -8.39
CA ASN A 20 -6.17 -31.49 -7.25
C ASN A 20 -6.59 -30.03 -7.03
N ILE A 21 -5.89 -29.06 -7.66
CA ILE A 21 -6.27 -27.64 -7.70
C ILE A 21 -6.37 -27.23 -9.17
N LYS A 22 -7.56 -26.82 -9.61
CA LYS A 22 -7.83 -26.33 -10.97
C LYS A 22 -8.72 -25.11 -10.94
N VAL A 23 -8.46 -24.15 -11.82
CA VAL A 23 -9.35 -23.02 -12.08
C VAL A 23 -10.34 -23.44 -13.18
N LEU A 24 -11.62 -23.29 -12.91
CA LEU A 24 -12.73 -23.53 -13.81
C LEU A 24 -13.35 -22.18 -14.21
N ASP A 25 -14.29 -22.13 -15.14
CA ASP A 25 -14.87 -20.86 -15.63
C ASP A 25 -15.36 -19.94 -14.49
N LYS A 26 -16.21 -20.41 -13.60
CA LYS A 26 -16.78 -19.65 -12.47
C LYS A 26 -16.56 -20.33 -11.12
N ALA A 27 -15.58 -21.23 -11.05
CA ALA A 27 -15.31 -22.01 -9.86
C ALA A 27 -13.82 -22.32 -9.73
N ILE A 28 -13.42 -22.75 -8.57
CA ILE A 28 -12.11 -23.33 -8.32
C ILE A 28 -12.28 -24.71 -7.68
N GLN A 29 -11.60 -25.71 -8.24
CA GLN A 29 -11.49 -27.02 -7.61
C GLN A 29 -10.44 -26.96 -6.52
N LEU A 30 -10.79 -27.40 -5.32
CA LEU A 30 -9.91 -27.45 -4.16
C LEU A 30 -9.92 -28.86 -3.55
N PRO A 31 -8.79 -29.33 -2.98
CA PRO A 31 -8.75 -30.61 -2.31
C PRO A 31 -9.80 -30.71 -1.21
N LYS A 32 -10.47 -31.86 -1.11
CA LYS A 32 -11.55 -32.18 -0.16
C LYS A 32 -12.84 -31.35 -0.30
N LEU A 33 -12.82 -30.20 -0.95
CA LEU A 33 -13.99 -29.33 -1.12
C LEU A 33 -14.66 -29.49 -2.49
N GLY A 34 -13.94 -30.10 -3.47
CA GLY A 34 -14.42 -30.17 -4.85
C GLY A 34 -14.47 -28.80 -5.53
N ALA A 35 -15.40 -28.62 -6.45
CA ALA A 35 -15.59 -27.37 -7.18
C ALA A 35 -16.36 -26.34 -6.35
N VAL A 36 -15.69 -25.27 -5.97
CA VAL A 36 -16.26 -24.16 -5.19
C VAL A 36 -16.51 -22.97 -6.10
N LYS A 37 -17.76 -22.52 -6.20
CA LYS A 37 -18.13 -21.35 -7.00
C LYS A 37 -17.42 -20.11 -6.51
N CYS A 38 -16.76 -19.37 -7.40
CA CYS A 38 -16.05 -18.15 -7.07
C CYS A 38 -16.01 -17.18 -8.26
N ARG A 39 -15.69 -15.92 -7.96
CA ARG A 39 -15.39 -14.91 -8.99
C ARG A 39 -13.89 -14.96 -9.28
N ILE A 40 -13.54 -15.24 -10.52
CA ILE A 40 -12.17 -15.16 -11.00
C ILE A 40 -11.84 -13.67 -11.24
N SER A 41 -10.88 -13.12 -10.51
CA SER A 41 -10.50 -11.71 -10.60
C SER A 41 -9.39 -11.44 -11.61
N LYS A 42 -8.60 -12.46 -11.94
CA LYS A 42 -7.51 -12.43 -12.92
C LYS A 42 -7.40 -13.78 -13.60
N GLU A 43 -6.99 -13.78 -14.85
CA GLU A 43 -6.51 -14.98 -15.51
C GLU A 43 -5.33 -15.58 -14.75
N VAL A 44 -5.34 -16.88 -14.55
CA VAL A 44 -4.28 -17.60 -13.86
C VAL A 44 -3.30 -18.11 -14.90
N LYS A 45 -2.09 -17.54 -14.87
CA LYS A 45 -0.97 -17.93 -15.75
C LYS A 45 0.03 -18.78 -14.98
N GLY A 46 0.72 -19.67 -15.71
CA GLY A 46 1.72 -20.57 -15.14
C GLY A 46 1.13 -21.77 -14.38
N ARG A 47 2.01 -22.55 -13.77
CA ARG A 47 1.69 -23.78 -13.04
C ARG A 47 1.35 -23.47 -11.58
N ILE A 48 0.20 -23.95 -11.12
CA ILE A 48 -0.25 -23.75 -9.73
C ILE A 48 0.57 -24.64 -8.80
N LEU A 49 1.23 -24.03 -7.79
CA LEU A 49 1.97 -24.72 -6.74
C LEU A 49 1.13 -24.93 -5.47
N SER A 50 0.27 -23.97 -5.16
CA SER A 50 -0.57 -24.05 -3.96
C SER A 50 -1.73 -23.07 -4.02
N ALA A 51 -2.77 -23.36 -3.24
CA ALA A 51 -3.87 -22.44 -2.96
C ALA A 51 -3.96 -22.12 -1.48
N THR A 52 -4.13 -20.84 -1.15
CA THR A 52 -4.41 -20.38 0.22
C THR A 52 -5.82 -19.85 0.28
N VAL A 53 -6.69 -20.57 0.98
CA VAL A 53 -8.05 -20.09 1.26
C VAL A 53 -8.04 -19.29 2.53
N SER A 54 -8.66 -18.11 2.51
CA SER A 54 -8.74 -17.24 3.67
C SER A 54 -10.15 -16.68 3.86
N ARG A 55 -10.54 -16.51 5.13
CA ARG A 55 -11.75 -15.81 5.54
C ARG A 55 -11.37 -14.52 6.24
N ASN A 56 -11.92 -13.40 5.78
CA ASN A 56 -11.72 -12.09 6.40
C ASN A 56 -12.75 -11.83 7.52
N PRO A 57 -12.47 -10.90 8.44
CA PRO A 57 -13.42 -10.48 9.46
C PRO A 57 -14.75 -9.96 8.91
N SER A 58 -14.79 -9.50 7.66
CA SER A 58 -16.00 -9.08 6.95
C SER A 58 -16.90 -10.24 6.53
N GLY A 59 -16.47 -11.50 6.76
CA GLY A 59 -17.19 -12.71 6.38
C GLY A 59 -16.96 -13.18 4.95
N LYS A 60 -16.13 -12.49 4.16
CA LYS A 60 -15.79 -12.87 2.79
C LYS A 60 -14.67 -13.90 2.75
N TYR A 61 -14.74 -14.79 1.75
CA TYR A 61 -13.71 -15.78 1.46
C TYR A 61 -12.93 -15.38 0.23
N PHE A 62 -11.64 -15.68 0.26
CA PHE A 62 -10.70 -15.43 -0.84
C PHE A 62 -9.82 -16.65 -1.04
N VAL A 63 -9.44 -16.88 -2.30
CA VAL A 63 -8.44 -17.88 -2.68
C VAL A 63 -7.29 -17.13 -3.34
N ALA A 64 -6.09 -17.30 -2.79
CA ALA A 64 -4.85 -16.83 -3.40
C ALA A 64 -4.11 -18.05 -3.96
N LEU A 65 -3.78 -18.01 -5.25
CA LEU A 65 -2.99 -19.04 -5.92
C LEU A 65 -1.53 -18.62 -5.96
N CYS A 66 -0.63 -19.51 -5.60
CA CYS A 66 0.79 -19.37 -5.84
C CYS A 66 1.12 -20.14 -7.12
N CYS A 67 1.61 -19.43 -8.13
CA CYS A 67 1.97 -20.01 -9.41
C CYS A 67 3.46 -19.81 -9.68
N THR A 68 4.05 -20.69 -10.48
CA THR A 68 5.38 -20.56 -11.07
C THR A 68 5.25 -20.56 -12.58
N ASP A 69 6.35 -20.28 -13.28
CA ASP A 69 6.40 -20.27 -14.76
C ASP A 69 5.44 -19.22 -15.37
N ALA A 70 5.12 -18.18 -14.60
CA ALA A 70 4.32 -17.05 -15.07
C ALA A 70 5.24 -15.91 -15.51
N GLU A 71 5.35 -15.73 -16.81
CA GLU A 71 6.12 -14.60 -17.36
C GLU A 71 5.33 -13.30 -17.17
N VAL A 72 6.03 -12.30 -16.66
CA VAL A 72 5.56 -10.92 -16.61
C VAL A 72 6.37 -10.12 -17.62
N ALA A 73 5.70 -9.59 -18.64
CA ALA A 73 6.36 -8.77 -19.63
C ALA A 73 6.93 -7.49 -19.00
N ALA A 74 8.19 -7.21 -19.24
CA ALA A 74 8.82 -5.96 -18.85
C ALA A 74 8.11 -4.78 -19.52
N LEU A 75 8.03 -3.65 -18.82
CA LEU A 75 7.52 -2.43 -19.42
C LEU A 75 8.59 -1.79 -20.33
N PRO A 76 8.18 -1.06 -21.38
CA PRO A 76 9.11 -0.34 -22.25
C PRO A 76 9.99 0.63 -21.44
N ARG A 77 11.22 0.84 -21.89
CA ARG A 77 12.09 1.87 -21.32
C ARG A 77 11.61 3.25 -21.76
N THR A 78 11.59 4.17 -20.82
CA THR A 78 11.18 5.57 -21.05
C THR A 78 12.37 6.54 -21.02
N GLY A 79 13.49 6.13 -20.43
CA GLY A 79 14.65 7.01 -20.15
C GLY A 79 14.41 7.96 -18.97
N SER A 80 13.23 7.94 -18.34
CA SER A 80 12.86 8.89 -17.30
C SER A 80 13.29 8.43 -15.91
N VAL A 81 13.69 9.42 -15.09
CA VAL A 81 14.05 9.27 -13.67
C VAL A 81 13.22 10.27 -12.88
N ILE A 82 12.59 9.84 -11.79
CA ILE A 82 11.76 10.69 -10.95
C ILE A 82 12.08 10.51 -9.47
N GLY A 83 12.12 11.63 -8.73
CA GLY A 83 12.15 11.67 -7.27
C GLY A 83 10.74 11.78 -6.71
N ILE A 84 10.46 11.10 -5.61
CA ILE A 84 9.16 11.11 -4.91
C ILE A 84 9.39 11.40 -3.43
N ASP A 85 8.96 12.56 -2.97
CA ASP A 85 8.86 12.93 -1.56
C ASP A 85 7.48 12.54 -1.00
N MET A 86 7.45 11.79 0.10
CA MET A 86 6.21 11.27 0.70
C MET A 86 5.77 12.13 1.88
N GLY A 87 4.56 12.71 1.79
CA GLY A 87 4.03 13.66 2.77
C GLY A 87 2.69 13.27 3.40
N ILE A 88 2.28 14.03 4.42
CA ILE A 88 0.97 13.89 5.09
C ILE A 88 -0.06 14.83 4.47
N ARG A 89 0.31 16.04 4.07
CA ARG A 89 -0.58 17.01 3.40
C ARG A 89 -1.01 16.46 2.05
N ASP A 90 -0.08 16.28 1.18
CA ASP A 90 -0.18 15.52 -0.03
C ASP A 90 0.42 14.14 0.22
N PHE A 91 -0.05 13.11 -0.47
CA PHE A 91 0.46 11.75 -0.28
C PHE A 91 1.91 11.63 -0.73
N ALA A 92 2.22 12.28 -1.82
CA ALA A 92 3.56 12.39 -2.38
C ALA A 92 3.65 13.63 -3.28
N VAL A 93 4.86 14.17 -3.44
CA VAL A 93 5.20 15.20 -4.43
C VAL A 93 6.34 14.66 -5.28
N SER A 94 6.25 14.80 -6.60
CA SER A 94 7.33 14.40 -7.50
C SER A 94 8.31 15.53 -7.76
N SER A 95 9.53 15.21 -8.19
CA SER A 95 10.54 16.18 -8.62
C SER A 95 10.08 17.06 -9.79
N ASP A 96 9.05 16.62 -10.53
CA ASP A 96 8.41 17.40 -11.61
C ASP A 96 7.36 18.38 -11.08
N GLY A 97 7.19 18.49 -9.75
CA GLY A 97 6.22 19.36 -9.11
C GLY A 97 4.78 18.83 -9.09
N ILE A 98 4.55 17.57 -9.44
CA ILE A 98 3.21 16.97 -9.42
C ILE A 98 2.88 16.52 -7.98
N ALA A 99 1.82 17.08 -7.39
CA ALA A 99 1.34 16.69 -6.08
C ALA A 99 0.26 15.60 -6.18
N TYR A 100 0.49 14.45 -5.55
CA TYR A 100 -0.45 13.34 -5.46
C TYR A 100 -1.28 13.47 -4.19
N LYS A 101 -2.57 13.59 -4.34
CA LYS A 101 -3.51 13.88 -3.25
C LYS A 101 -3.54 12.80 -2.17
N ASN A 102 -3.44 13.19 -0.91
CA ASN A 102 -3.73 12.35 0.22
C ASN A 102 -5.25 12.27 0.47
N HIS A 103 -5.85 11.14 0.18
CA HIS A 103 -7.30 10.97 0.26
C HIS A 103 -7.85 10.85 1.69
N LYS A 104 -7.03 10.56 2.68
CA LYS A 104 -7.38 10.49 4.12
C LYS A 104 -8.63 9.63 4.36
N TYR A 105 -8.65 8.41 3.81
CA TYR A 105 -9.83 7.52 3.80
C TYR A 105 -10.34 7.18 5.19
N LEU A 106 -9.44 6.94 6.15
CA LEU A 106 -9.80 6.68 7.54
C LEU A 106 -10.45 7.90 8.18
N ALA A 107 -9.85 9.09 8.02
CA ALA A 107 -10.38 10.33 8.57
C ALA A 107 -11.80 10.63 8.08
N LYS A 108 -12.06 10.45 6.78
CA LYS A 108 -13.41 10.61 6.18
C LYS A 108 -14.44 9.64 6.77
N SER A 109 -14.02 8.45 7.16
CA SER A 109 -14.89 7.40 7.70
C SER A 109 -15.00 7.42 9.23
N GLU A 110 -14.26 8.28 9.92
CA GLU A 110 -14.08 8.27 11.37
C GLU A 110 -15.40 8.46 12.14
N LYS A 111 -16.21 9.43 11.74
CA LYS A 111 -17.52 9.69 12.39
C LYS A 111 -18.42 8.44 12.31
N LYS A 112 -18.45 7.78 11.15
CA LYS A 112 -19.21 6.55 10.94
C LYS A 112 -18.65 5.39 11.76
N LEU A 113 -17.32 5.24 11.80
CA LEU A 113 -16.66 4.22 12.59
C LEU A 113 -16.94 4.38 14.07
N ALA A 114 -16.81 5.59 14.62
CA ALA A 114 -17.10 5.90 16.02
C ALA A 114 -18.57 5.61 16.39
N LYS A 115 -19.53 5.93 15.49
CA LYS A 115 -20.95 5.60 15.68
C LYS A 115 -21.15 4.09 15.78
N LEU A 116 -20.57 3.31 14.87
CA LEU A 116 -20.69 1.85 14.86
C LEU A 116 -20.01 1.21 16.08
N GLN A 117 -18.87 1.74 16.51
CA GLN A 117 -18.17 1.25 17.71
C GLN A 117 -18.99 1.49 18.98
N ARG A 118 -19.61 2.68 19.13
CA ARG A 118 -20.55 2.96 20.25
C ARG A 118 -21.77 2.04 20.22
N GLN A 119 -22.32 1.74 19.04
CA GLN A 119 -23.40 0.77 18.91
C GLN A 119 -22.96 -0.64 19.32
N LEU A 120 -21.74 -1.06 18.93
CA LEU A 120 -21.18 -2.35 19.31
C LEU A 120 -20.97 -2.46 20.83
N SER A 121 -20.45 -1.42 21.49
CA SER A 121 -20.18 -1.43 22.93
C SER A 121 -21.44 -1.63 23.77
N ARG A 122 -22.58 -1.15 23.28
CA ARG A 122 -23.90 -1.28 23.95
C ARG A 122 -24.56 -2.66 23.78
N LYS A 123 -23.98 -3.56 22.95
CA LYS A 123 -24.55 -4.89 22.72
C LYS A 123 -23.99 -5.92 23.70
N ALA A 124 -24.84 -6.79 24.20
CA ALA A 124 -24.44 -7.88 25.10
C ALA A 124 -23.38 -8.78 24.45
N LYS A 125 -22.33 -9.12 25.20
CA LYS A 125 -21.27 -10.04 24.74
C LYS A 125 -21.89 -11.40 24.41
N GLY A 126 -21.50 -12.00 23.27
CA GLY A 126 -22.03 -13.28 22.81
C GLY A 126 -23.36 -13.22 22.07
N SER A 127 -24.05 -12.06 22.04
CA SER A 127 -25.33 -11.95 21.34
C SER A 127 -25.18 -11.90 19.81
N ARG A 128 -26.15 -12.46 19.08
CA ARG A 128 -26.22 -12.36 17.60
C ARG A 128 -26.23 -10.91 17.10
N ASN A 129 -26.85 -10.00 17.87
CA ASN A 129 -26.87 -8.57 17.53
C ASN A 129 -25.48 -7.92 17.64
N ARG A 130 -24.66 -8.38 18.61
CA ARG A 130 -23.26 -7.95 18.71
C ARG A 130 -22.45 -8.45 17.52
N ASP A 131 -22.66 -9.69 17.08
CA ASP A 131 -21.97 -10.24 15.90
C ASP A 131 -22.34 -9.49 14.63
N LYS A 132 -23.62 -9.13 14.44
CA LYS A 132 -24.06 -8.28 13.32
C LYS A 132 -23.36 -6.90 13.36
N ALA A 133 -23.29 -6.25 14.51
CA ALA A 133 -22.64 -4.95 14.67
C ALA A 133 -21.13 -5.05 14.41
N ARG A 134 -20.46 -6.10 14.89
CA ARG A 134 -19.05 -6.38 14.62
C ARG A 134 -18.78 -6.56 13.13
N LEU A 135 -19.67 -7.27 12.43
CA LEU A 135 -19.56 -7.48 10.99
C LEU A 135 -19.69 -6.16 10.21
N GLN A 136 -20.55 -5.24 10.63
CA GLN A 136 -20.66 -3.91 10.01
C GLN A 136 -19.37 -3.11 10.16
N ILE A 137 -18.73 -3.12 11.33
CA ILE A 137 -17.44 -2.48 11.57
C ILE A 137 -16.36 -3.11 10.69
N ALA A 138 -16.30 -4.45 10.63
CA ALA A 138 -15.34 -5.17 9.83
C ALA A 138 -15.47 -4.84 8.32
N ARG A 139 -16.70 -4.72 7.81
CA ARG A 139 -16.97 -4.31 6.43
C ARG A 139 -16.54 -2.87 6.15
N LEU A 140 -16.73 -1.95 7.12
CA LEU A 140 -16.26 -0.57 6.97
C LEU A 140 -14.73 -0.51 6.93
N HIS A 141 -14.04 -1.24 7.81
CA HIS A 141 -12.57 -1.32 7.77
C HIS A 141 -12.06 -1.95 6.46
N GLU A 142 -12.73 -2.99 5.96
CA GLU A 142 -12.39 -3.59 4.67
C GLU A 142 -12.55 -2.57 3.53
N HIS A 143 -13.64 -1.80 3.52
CA HIS A 143 -13.87 -0.76 2.53
C HIS A 143 -12.76 0.29 2.53
N ILE A 144 -12.40 0.84 3.70
CA ILE A 144 -11.31 1.81 3.85
C ILE A 144 -9.98 1.22 3.36
N SER A 145 -9.69 -0.02 3.76
CA SER A 145 -8.46 -0.72 3.34
C SER A 145 -8.40 -0.93 1.82
N ASN A 146 -9.53 -1.29 1.20
CA ASN A 146 -9.60 -1.51 -0.24
C ASN A 146 -9.45 -0.20 -1.03
N GLN A 147 -10.08 0.89 -0.59
CA GLN A 147 -9.90 2.21 -1.21
C GLN A 147 -8.42 2.64 -1.18
N ARG A 148 -7.76 2.46 -0.03
CA ARG A 148 -6.34 2.77 0.13
C ARG A 148 -5.48 1.91 -0.80
N LYS A 149 -5.68 0.61 -0.80
CA LYS A 149 -4.94 -0.31 -1.67
C LYS A 149 -5.12 0.01 -3.13
N ASP A 150 -6.34 0.30 -3.57
CA ASP A 150 -6.63 0.67 -4.96
C ASP A 150 -5.85 1.92 -5.38
N MET A 151 -5.87 2.97 -4.55
CA MET A 151 -5.09 4.18 -4.79
C MET A 151 -3.59 3.89 -4.89
N LEU A 152 -3.03 3.14 -3.92
CA LEU A 152 -1.61 2.79 -3.92
C LEU A 152 -1.23 1.94 -5.15
N HIS A 153 -2.09 1.00 -5.55
CA HIS A 153 -1.86 0.18 -6.74
C HIS A 153 -1.89 0.99 -8.03
N LYS A 154 -2.80 1.94 -8.15
CA LYS A 154 -2.91 2.83 -9.32
C LYS A 154 -1.69 3.73 -9.41
N LEU A 155 -1.34 4.42 -8.33
CA LEU A 155 -0.22 5.33 -8.30
C LEU A 155 1.12 4.61 -8.56
N SER A 156 1.37 3.49 -7.87
CA SER A 156 2.61 2.73 -8.10
C SER A 156 2.71 2.13 -9.50
N ALA A 157 1.58 1.76 -10.12
CA ALA A 157 1.58 1.29 -11.51
C ALA A 157 1.81 2.42 -12.51
N GLN A 158 1.23 3.59 -12.27
CA GLN A 158 1.42 4.78 -13.09
C GLN A 158 2.89 5.22 -13.07
N LEU A 159 3.48 5.41 -11.90
CA LEU A 159 4.88 5.83 -11.76
C LEU A 159 5.84 4.90 -12.47
N LEU A 160 5.64 3.57 -12.35
CA LEU A 160 6.50 2.58 -13.02
C LEU A 160 6.27 2.49 -14.53
N LYS A 161 5.10 2.86 -15.02
CA LYS A 161 4.82 2.95 -16.46
C LYS A 161 5.53 4.16 -17.09
N GLU A 162 5.58 5.26 -16.36
CA GLU A 162 6.10 6.54 -16.85
C GLU A 162 7.61 6.68 -16.64
N ASN A 163 8.23 5.94 -15.71
CA ASN A 163 9.62 6.11 -15.32
C ASN A 163 10.39 4.78 -15.28
N ASP A 164 11.68 4.83 -15.59
CA ASP A 164 12.58 3.69 -15.46
C ASP A 164 13.22 3.60 -14.09
N ILE A 165 13.47 4.74 -13.45
CA ILE A 165 14.05 4.83 -12.12
C ILE A 165 13.16 5.74 -11.26
N ILE A 166 12.82 5.25 -10.08
CA ILE A 166 12.07 6.03 -9.08
C ILE A 166 12.92 6.12 -7.81
N CYS A 167 13.25 7.34 -7.42
CA CYS A 167 13.99 7.63 -6.18
C CYS A 167 12.98 7.94 -5.07
N ILE A 168 13.10 7.28 -3.91
CA ILE A 168 12.24 7.50 -2.74
C ILE A 168 13.09 7.63 -1.48
N GLU A 169 12.60 8.34 -0.47
CA GLU A 169 13.26 8.41 0.83
C GLU A 169 13.07 7.14 1.67
N ASP A 170 14.08 6.81 2.50
CA ASP A 170 13.98 5.75 3.51
C ASP A 170 13.20 6.24 4.72
N LEU A 171 11.88 6.39 4.58
CA LEU A 171 11.04 6.72 5.72
C LEU A 171 11.00 5.58 6.74
N ALA A 172 10.99 5.91 8.03
CA ALA A 172 10.83 4.98 9.13
C ALA A 172 9.44 5.13 9.79
N PRO A 173 8.33 4.69 9.16
CA PRO A 173 6.99 4.90 9.70
C PRO A 173 6.82 4.33 11.11
N LYS A 174 7.50 3.22 11.44
CA LYS A 174 7.49 2.63 12.80
C LYS A 174 7.97 3.60 13.88
N ASN A 175 8.97 4.43 13.57
CA ASN A 175 9.46 5.46 14.50
C ASN A 175 8.57 6.71 14.49
N MET A 176 8.08 7.10 13.32
CA MET A 176 7.22 8.27 13.15
C MET A 176 5.88 8.12 13.89
N VAL A 177 5.31 6.93 13.96
CA VAL A 177 4.04 6.69 14.69
C VAL A 177 4.16 6.81 16.22
N LYS A 178 5.38 6.93 16.77
CA LYS A 178 5.59 7.27 18.19
C LYS A 178 5.09 8.69 18.50
N ASN A 179 5.05 9.56 17.51
CA ASN A 179 4.39 10.86 17.63
C ASN A 179 2.87 10.67 17.55
N HIS A 180 2.20 10.69 18.69
CA HIS A 180 0.75 10.43 18.81
C HIS A 180 -0.11 11.39 17.98
N LYS A 181 0.32 12.64 17.75
CA LYS A 181 -0.41 13.62 16.93
C LYS A 181 -0.43 13.24 15.45
N LEU A 182 0.61 12.60 14.95
CA LEU A 182 0.77 12.23 13.55
C LEU A 182 0.49 10.75 13.27
N ALA A 183 0.53 9.89 14.28
CA ALA A 183 0.45 8.43 14.16
C ALA A 183 -0.71 7.97 13.28
N LYS A 184 -1.90 8.56 13.47
CA LYS A 184 -3.09 8.22 12.70
C LYS A 184 -2.96 8.57 11.22
N SER A 185 -2.43 9.75 10.90
CA SER A 185 -2.22 10.20 9.52
C SER A 185 -1.16 9.37 8.82
N ILE A 186 -0.06 9.02 9.51
CA ILE A 186 1.01 8.17 9.00
C ILE A 186 0.50 6.76 8.71
N GLN A 187 -0.31 6.18 9.61
CA GLN A 187 -0.94 4.88 9.38
C GLN A 187 -1.95 4.91 8.24
N ASP A 188 -2.69 6.02 8.09
CA ASP A 188 -3.64 6.17 6.99
C ASP A 188 -2.93 6.32 5.64
N ALA A 189 -1.79 6.99 5.57
CA ALA A 189 -0.99 7.11 4.36
C ALA A 189 -0.42 5.76 3.88
N SER A 190 -0.02 4.87 4.82
CA SER A 190 0.48 3.51 4.50
C SER A 190 1.71 3.48 3.57
N TRP A 191 2.68 4.36 3.79
CA TRP A 191 3.92 4.49 2.99
C TRP A 191 4.71 3.19 2.85
N SER A 192 4.79 2.37 3.93
CA SER A 192 5.46 1.06 3.86
C SER A 192 4.82 0.12 2.82
N GLU A 193 3.50 0.16 2.68
CA GLU A 193 2.80 -0.64 1.68
C GLU A 193 3.01 -0.07 0.27
N PHE A 194 3.09 1.25 0.13
CA PHE A 194 3.41 1.91 -1.14
C PHE A 194 4.82 1.54 -1.61
N ARG A 195 5.84 1.67 -0.73
CA ARG A 195 7.21 1.25 -1.02
C ARG A 195 7.25 -0.23 -1.44
N ARG A 196 6.62 -1.11 -0.67
CA ARG A 196 6.55 -2.53 -1.01
C ARG A 196 5.95 -2.77 -2.39
N GLN A 197 4.91 -1.98 -2.77
CA GLN A 197 4.28 -2.10 -4.09
C GLN A 197 5.17 -1.59 -5.22
N LEU A 198 5.96 -0.55 -4.99
CA LEU A 198 6.95 -0.08 -5.95
C LEU A 198 8.06 -1.11 -6.15
N GLU A 199 8.63 -1.64 -5.06
CA GLU A 199 9.75 -2.59 -5.10
C GLU A 199 9.39 -3.85 -5.91
N TYR A 200 8.33 -4.60 -5.53
CA TYR A 200 8.03 -5.84 -6.25
C TYR A 200 7.52 -5.63 -7.69
N LYS A 201 6.83 -4.51 -7.94
CA LYS A 201 6.41 -4.20 -9.30
C LYS A 201 7.58 -3.76 -10.17
N ALA A 202 8.54 -3.00 -9.62
CA ALA A 202 9.75 -2.64 -10.32
C ALA A 202 10.53 -3.88 -10.76
N GLU A 203 10.69 -4.86 -9.85
CA GLU A 203 11.28 -6.16 -10.17
C GLU A 203 10.52 -6.86 -11.31
N TRP A 204 9.19 -6.92 -11.25
CA TRP A 204 8.38 -7.56 -12.27
C TRP A 204 8.48 -6.89 -13.64
N TYR A 205 8.57 -5.56 -13.66
CA TYR A 205 8.51 -4.77 -14.88
C TYR A 205 9.88 -4.33 -15.41
N GLY A 206 10.98 -4.79 -14.81
CA GLY A 206 12.35 -4.43 -15.23
C GLY A 206 12.68 -2.96 -14.98
N LYS A 207 12.11 -2.36 -13.92
CA LYS A 207 12.34 -0.98 -13.49
C LYS A 207 13.19 -0.95 -12.21
N LYS A 208 13.70 0.22 -11.82
CA LYS A 208 14.58 0.36 -10.66
C LYS A 208 14.00 1.29 -9.61
N ILE A 209 14.06 0.87 -8.34
CA ILE A 209 13.78 1.74 -7.19
C ILE A 209 15.12 2.06 -6.53
N VAL A 210 15.37 3.33 -6.31
CA VAL A 210 16.51 3.84 -5.54
C VAL A 210 15.99 4.39 -4.23
N VAL A 211 16.49 3.86 -3.13
CA VAL A 211 16.12 4.34 -1.79
C VAL A 211 17.23 5.24 -1.31
N ILE A 212 16.91 6.51 -1.09
CA ILE A 212 17.85 7.53 -0.62
C ILE A 212 17.99 7.38 0.89
N ASP A 213 19.23 7.52 1.39
CA ASP A 213 19.50 7.43 2.82
C ASP A 213 18.69 8.48 3.59
N ARG A 214 18.18 8.10 4.73
CA ARG A 214 17.36 8.93 5.63
C ARG A 214 18.02 10.23 6.05
N PHE A 215 19.33 10.22 6.17
CA PHE A 215 20.12 11.38 6.61
C PHE A 215 20.68 12.19 5.46
N PHE A 216 20.36 11.81 4.22
CA PHE A 216 20.72 12.60 3.06
C PHE A 216 20.05 13.98 3.13
N PRO A 217 20.82 15.07 3.04
CA PRO A 217 20.29 16.41 3.26
C PRO A 217 19.55 16.97 2.02
N SER A 218 18.59 16.20 1.49
CA SER A 218 17.86 16.54 0.27
C SER A 218 17.30 17.96 0.27
N SER A 219 16.67 18.36 1.39
CA SER A 219 16.09 19.70 1.53
C SER A 219 17.10 20.84 1.69
N GLN A 220 18.38 20.55 1.86
CA GLN A 220 19.46 21.53 2.03
C GLN A 220 20.39 21.60 0.81
N LEU A 221 20.29 20.66 -0.10
CA LEU A 221 21.16 20.53 -1.24
C LEU A 221 20.64 21.36 -2.42
N CYS A 222 21.51 22.15 -3.02
CA CYS A 222 21.18 22.86 -4.25
C CYS A 222 21.26 21.88 -5.45
N CYS A 223 20.16 21.72 -6.20
CA CYS A 223 20.15 20.83 -7.36
C CYS A 223 21.05 21.33 -8.51
N ASN A 224 21.40 22.62 -8.52
CA ASN A 224 22.23 23.20 -9.59
C ASN A 224 23.75 23.09 -9.31
N CYS A 225 24.20 23.46 -8.11
CA CYS A 225 25.63 23.50 -7.78
C CYS A 225 26.05 22.52 -6.68
N HIS A 226 25.12 21.73 -6.15
CA HIS A 226 25.31 20.79 -5.04
C HIS A 226 25.84 21.43 -3.74
N GLY A 227 25.77 22.76 -3.61
CA GLY A 227 26.05 23.47 -2.36
C GLY A 227 25.01 23.17 -1.28
N ILE A 228 25.46 23.02 -0.03
CA ILE A 228 24.56 22.74 1.11
C ILE A 228 24.27 24.05 1.84
N TRP A 229 22.97 24.31 2.08
CA TRP A 229 22.51 25.44 2.88
C TRP A 229 21.69 25.02 4.07
N SER A 230 22.17 25.31 5.27
CA SER A 230 21.53 24.87 6.52
C SER A 230 20.28 25.64 6.92
N GLY A 231 19.97 26.78 6.29
CA GLY A 231 18.79 27.60 6.60
C GLY A 231 17.45 26.88 6.38
N THR A 232 17.43 25.87 5.53
CA THR A 232 16.25 25.03 5.32
C THR A 232 15.95 24.04 6.47
N LYS A 233 16.78 23.98 7.51
CA LYS A 233 16.46 23.23 8.75
C LYS A 233 15.21 23.80 9.42
N ASP A 234 14.95 25.09 9.26
CA ASP A 234 13.67 25.69 9.63
C ASP A 234 12.57 25.21 8.67
N LEU A 235 11.59 24.51 9.23
CA LEU A 235 10.47 23.95 8.47
C LEU A 235 9.52 25.00 7.87
N SER A 236 9.60 26.24 8.33
CA SER A 236 8.83 27.37 7.77
C SER A 236 9.37 27.84 6.43
N VAL A 237 10.65 27.62 6.15
CA VAL A 237 11.31 27.98 4.90
C VAL A 237 10.86 27.00 3.80
N ARG A 238 10.01 27.47 2.90
CA ARG A 238 9.51 26.68 1.78
C ARG A 238 10.24 26.95 0.47
N LYS A 239 10.65 28.19 0.27
CA LYS A 239 11.46 28.64 -0.88
C LYS A 239 12.75 29.26 -0.39
N TRP A 240 13.83 28.98 -1.07
CA TRP A 240 15.13 29.52 -0.72
C TRP A 240 15.99 29.73 -1.96
N THR A 241 16.91 30.68 -1.87
CA THR A 241 17.87 30.96 -2.93
C THR A 241 19.26 30.48 -2.50
N CYS A 242 19.92 29.72 -3.34
CA CYS A 242 21.24 29.19 -3.07
C CYS A 242 22.25 30.33 -2.90
N PRO A 243 22.98 30.43 -1.76
CA PRO A 243 23.96 31.49 -1.58
C PRO A 243 25.21 31.35 -2.47
N VAL A 244 25.42 30.17 -3.07
CA VAL A 244 26.58 29.88 -3.92
C VAL A 244 26.32 30.24 -5.38
N CYS A 245 25.17 29.81 -5.95
CA CYS A 245 24.89 29.97 -7.38
C CYS A 245 23.66 30.82 -7.69
N GLY A 246 22.95 31.36 -6.69
CA GLY A 246 21.78 32.20 -6.88
C GLY A 246 20.51 31.47 -7.39
N HIS A 247 20.57 30.14 -7.59
CA HIS A 247 19.40 29.39 -8.02
C HIS A 247 18.33 29.33 -6.92
N THR A 248 17.05 29.52 -7.29
CA THR A 248 15.92 29.48 -6.34
C THR A 248 15.29 28.09 -6.36
N HIS A 249 15.06 27.56 -5.16
CA HIS A 249 14.51 26.22 -4.94
C HIS A 249 13.17 26.30 -4.22
N ASP A 250 12.30 25.38 -4.54
CA ASP A 250 11.15 25.00 -3.69
C ASP A 250 11.55 23.75 -2.90
N ARG A 251 11.36 23.78 -1.59
CA ARG A 251 11.80 22.70 -0.69
C ARG A 251 11.14 21.35 -0.99
N GLU A 252 9.94 21.34 -1.57
CA GLU A 252 9.18 20.12 -1.85
C GLU A 252 9.53 19.55 -3.24
N ILE A 253 10.22 20.34 -4.10
CA ILE A 253 10.51 19.98 -5.50
C ILE A 253 12.02 19.88 -5.77
N GLY A 254 12.84 20.49 -4.94
CA GLY A 254 14.29 20.59 -5.11
C GLY A 254 15.09 19.41 -4.58
#